data_e2836f82c7520b1d920b8181def96fca
#
_entry.id   e2836f82c7520b1d920b8181def96fca
#
_cell.length_a   1.000
_cell.length_b   1.000
_cell.length_c   1.000
_cell.angle_alpha   90.00
_cell.angle_beta   90.00
_cell.angle_gamma   90.00
#
_symmetry.space_group_name_H-M   'P 1'
#
loop_
_entity.id
_entity.type
_entity.pdbx_description
1 polymer ?
#
loop_
_entity_poly.entity_id
_entity_poly.type
_entity_poly.pdbx_seq_one_letter_code
_entity_poly.pdbx_strand_id
1 'polypeptide(L)'
;MNLPNDSIYIYLHGFASSPDSLKAKYFQDRFSSLGIDIKIPDLNQNDFSGLTLTRQLQQIETEFLQTQSSQSAEKVKELGGVTIIGSSFGGLTAAWLAQRQLSVKQIVLLAPAFQFISHWLPQLGQQQLEKWQSEKYLPVYHYGEQGYLPLNYQFVADMAQYPEEKLMRSVPTLILHGKHDTIIPIQASRDFAANRPWVQLIELEDDHSLGNVLGEIWEAIQKFCQFKN
;
A
#
# COMPACT_ATOMS: atom_id res chain seq x y z
N MET A 1 7.40 -23.74 -17.30
CA MET A 1 6.92 -24.00 -15.92
C MET A 1 5.92 -22.91 -15.61
N ASN A 2 4.70 -23.29 -15.29
CA ASN A 2 3.61 -22.37 -15.04
C ASN A 2 3.92 -21.53 -13.81
N LEU A 3 3.61 -20.21 -13.86
CA LEU A 3 3.29 -19.46 -12.63
C LEU A 3 2.37 -20.36 -11.82
N PRO A 4 2.45 -20.39 -10.48
CA PRO A 4 1.42 -21.09 -9.70
C PRO A 4 0.09 -20.52 -10.17
N ASN A 5 -0.72 -21.34 -10.83
CA ASN A 5 -1.92 -20.95 -11.60
C ASN A 5 -3.00 -20.25 -10.74
N ASP A 6 -2.75 -20.05 -9.44
CA ASP A 6 -3.72 -19.58 -8.45
C ASP A 6 -3.19 -18.45 -7.55
N SER A 7 -2.09 -17.75 -7.94
CA SER A 7 -1.61 -16.58 -7.18
C SER A 7 -2.49 -15.36 -7.45
N ILE A 8 -2.94 -14.70 -6.39
CA ILE A 8 -3.71 -13.46 -6.47
C ILE A 8 -2.76 -12.27 -6.35
N TYR A 9 -2.90 -11.30 -7.25
CA TYR A 9 -2.16 -10.04 -7.24
C TYR A 9 -3.14 -8.90 -6.96
N ILE A 10 -2.79 -8.03 -6.00
CA ILE A 10 -3.62 -6.89 -5.61
C ILE A 10 -2.75 -5.63 -5.63
N TYR A 11 -3.22 -4.57 -6.26
CA TYR A 11 -2.59 -3.25 -6.19
C TYR A 11 -3.43 -2.31 -5.34
N LEU A 12 -2.80 -1.67 -4.35
CA LEU A 12 -3.41 -0.73 -3.41
C LEU A 12 -2.89 0.68 -3.69
N HIS A 13 -3.79 1.58 -4.10
CA HIS A 13 -3.45 2.98 -4.38
C HIS A 13 -3.17 3.79 -3.11
N GLY A 14 -2.56 4.97 -3.26
CA GLY A 14 -2.19 5.84 -2.14
C GLY A 14 -3.35 6.66 -1.58
N PHE A 15 -3.02 7.47 -0.55
CA PHE A 15 -3.90 8.45 0.06
C PHE A 15 -4.36 9.49 -0.98
N ALA A 16 -5.63 9.88 -0.92
CA ALA A 16 -6.25 10.85 -1.83
C ALA A 16 -6.04 10.53 -3.33
N SER A 17 -5.97 9.24 -3.67
CA SER A 17 -5.75 8.71 -5.02
C SER A 17 -6.92 7.79 -5.42
N SER A 18 -6.83 7.14 -6.58
CA SER A 18 -7.89 6.27 -7.10
C SER A 18 -7.32 5.07 -7.87
N PRO A 19 -8.17 4.07 -8.20
CA PRO A 19 -7.80 2.96 -9.10
C PRO A 19 -7.39 3.43 -10.51
N ASP A 20 -7.79 4.63 -10.90
CA ASP A 20 -7.46 5.23 -12.20
C ASP A 20 -6.13 5.98 -12.23
N SER A 21 -5.35 5.95 -11.14
CA SER A 21 -4.04 6.60 -11.08
C SER A 21 -3.08 6.06 -12.14
N LEU A 22 -2.10 6.89 -12.54
CA LEU A 22 -1.08 6.51 -13.52
C LEU A 22 -0.39 5.19 -13.17
N LYS A 23 0.00 5.02 -11.90
CA LYS A 23 0.66 3.79 -11.43
C LYS A 23 -0.28 2.58 -11.51
N ALA A 24 -1.55 2.74 -11.13
CA ALA A 24 -2.53 1.66 -11.19
C ALA A 24 -2.72 1.16 -12.63
N LYS A 25 -2.92 2.08 -13.58
CA LYS A 25 -3.03 1.75 -15.01
C LYS A 25 -1.76 1.11 -15.56
N TYR A 26 -0.59 1.65 -15.20
CA TYR A 26 0.68 1.08 -15.62
C TYR A 26 0.82 -0.38 -15.17
N PHE A 27 0.55 -0.69 -13.90
CA PHE A 27 0.65 -2.07 -13.41
C PHE A 27 -0.45 -2.95 -14.00
N GLN A 28 -1.67 -2.45 -14.18
CA GLN A 28 -2.72 -3.20 -14.86
C GLN A 28 -2.28 -3.67 -16.25
N ASP A 29 -1.71 -2.77 -17.05
CA ASP A 29 -1.21 -3.09 -18.39
C ASP A 29 -0.05 -4.12 -18.34
N ARG A 30 0.89 -3.93 -17.39
CA ARG A 30 2.04 -4.82 -17.24
C ARG A 30 1.64 -6.23 -16.82
N PHE A 31 0.77 -6.35 -15.83
CA PHE A 31 0.26 -7.66 -15.40
C PHE A 31 -0.61 -8.32 -16.48
N SER A 32 -1.45 -7.55 -17.16
CA SER A 32 -2.25 -8.03 -18.29
C SER A 32 -1.38 -8.60 -19.41
N SER A 33 -0.23 -7.98 -19.70
CA SER A 33 0.72 -8.49 -20.71
C SER A 33 1.32 -9.85 -20.34
N LEU A 34 1.31 -10.22 -19.06
CA LEU A 34 1.69 -11.54 -18.55
C LEU A 34 0.50 -12.52 -18.43
N GLY A 35 -0.70 -12.11 -18.83
CA GLY A 35 -1.92 -12.90 -18.65
C GLY A 35 -2.40 -12.95 -17.19
N ILE A 36 -1.97 -12.03 -16.33
CA ILE A 36 -2.34 -11.94 -14.92
C ILE A 36 -3.37 -10.85 -14.72
N ASP A 37 -4.50 -11.21 -14.10
CA ASP A 37 -5.55 -10.26 -13.70
C ASP A 37 -5.25 -9.70 -12.30
N ILE A 38 -4.57 -8.54 -12.25
CA ILE A 38 -4.32 -7.84 -10.99
C ILE A 38 -5.59 -7.12 -10.51
N LYS A 39 -5.93 -7.28 -9.24
CA LYS A 39 -7.08 -6.63 -8.62
C LYS A 39 -6.70 -5.22 -8.14
N ILE A 40 -7.50 -4.22 -8.46
CA ILE A 40 -7.25 -2.81 -8.11
C ILE A 40 -8.51 -2.24 -7.46
N PRO A 41 -8.76 -2.52 -6.16
CA PRO A 41 -9.93 -2.01 -5.45
C PRO A 41 -9.86 -0.49 -5.25
N ASP A 42 -11.05 0.16 -5.22
CA ASP A 42 -11.15 1.53 -4.73
C ASP A 42 -11.12 1.57 -3.21
N LEU A 43 -9.99 2.02 -2.66
CA LEU A 43 -9.78 2.13 -1.21
C LEU A 43 -10.55 3.29 -0.57
N ASN A 44 -11.11 4.20 -1.36
CA ASN A 44 -11.98 5.27 -0.87
C ASN A 44 -13.42 4.77 -0.64
N GLN A 45 -13.81 3.66 -1.26
CA GLN A 45 -15.14 3.04 -1.11
C GLN A 45 -16.28 4.04 -1.38
N ASN A 46 -16.11 4.92 -2.39
CA ASN A 46 -17.01 6.02 -2.73
C ASN A 46 -17.27 7.03 -1.59
N ASP A 47 -16.47 7.01 -0.52
CA ASP A 47 -16.57 7.91 0.61
C ASP A 47 -15.19 8.20 1.21
N PHE A 48 -14.50 9.20 0.64
CA PHE A 48 -13.20 9.65 1.16
C PHE A 48 -13.30 10.25 2.56
N SER A 49 -14.46 10.81 2.93
CA SER A 49 -14.63 11.46 4.21
C SER A 49 -14.46 10.48 5.39
N GLY A 50 -14.90 9.26 5.21
CA GLY A 50 -14.80 8.18 6.19
C GLY A 50 -13.55 7.32 6.04
N LEU A 51 -12.52 7.76 5.30
CA LEU A 51 -11.27 7.01 5.12
C LEU A 51 -10.61 6.73 6.47
N THR A 52 -10.27 5.47 6.72
CA THR A 52 -9.42 5.03 7.82
C THR A 52 -8.57 3.82 7.38
N LEU A 53 -7.46 3.57 8.07
CA LEU A 53 -6.66 2.36 7.81
C LEU A 53 -7.46 1.10 8.15
N THR A 54 -8.21 1.11 9.27
CA THR A 54 -9.11 0.01 9.65
C THR A 54 -10.08 -0.34 8.53
N ARG A 55 -10.72 0.66 7.92
CA ARG A 55 -11.70 0.46 6.86
C ARG A 55 -11.08 -0.15 5.60
N GLN A 56 -9.88 0.30 5.22
CA GLN A 56 -9.15 -0.30 4.09
C GLN A 56 -8.75 -1.76 4.37
N LEU A 57 -8.24 -2.04 5.57
CA LEU A 57 -7.88 -3.41 5.97
C LEU A 57 -9.09 -4.34 5.90
N GLN A 58 -10.22 -3.93 6.49
CA GLN A 58 -11.48 -4.71 6.49
C GLN A 58 -11.98 -4.97 5.07
N GLN A 59 -11.92 -3.97 4.19
CA GLN A 59 -12.31 -4.14 2.79
C GLN A 59 -11.50 -5.24 2.11
N ILE A 60 -10.17 -5.13 2.13
CA ILE A 60 -9.30 -6.09 1.44
C ILE A 60 -9.39 -7.48 2.06
N GLU A 61 -9.49 -7.56 3.38
CA GLU A 61 -9.71 -8.83 4.08
C GLU A 61 -11.00 -9.50 3.62
N THR A 62 -12.09 -8.75 3.54
CA THR A 62 -13.40 -9.30 3.18
C THR A 62 -13.49 -9.67 1.70
N GLU A 63 -13.02 -8.79 0.81
CA GLU A 63 -13.18 -8.97 -0.63
C GLU A 63 -12.22 -10.02 -1.22
N PHE A 64 -11.00 -10.14 -0.67
CA PHE A 64 -9.94 -10.93 -1.33
C PHE A 64 -9.27 -11.97 -0.44
N LEU A 65 -9.31 -11.85 0.90
CA LEU A 65 -8.50 -12.69 1.79
C LEU A 65 -9.33 -13.68 2.63
N GLN A 66 -10.57 -13.37 2.99
CA GLN A 66 -11.42 -14.24 3.80
C GLN A 66 -11.97 -15.46 3.04
N THR A 67 -12.17 -15.35 1.74
CA THR A 67 -12.62 -16.46 0.90
C THR A 67 -11.64 -17.64 0.88
N GLN A 68 -10.38 -17.40 1.26
CA GLN A 68 -9.37 -18.45 1.37
C GLN A 68 -9.35 -19.15 2.75
N SER A 69 -9.90 -18.52 3.79
CA SER A 69 -9.92 -19.08 5.15
C SER A 69 -11.03 -20.13 5.38
N SER A 70 -12.07 -20.13 4.54
CA SER A 70 -13.19 -21.10 4.61
C SER A 70 -12.93 -22.42 3.85
N GLN A 71 -11.82 -22.49 3.10
CA GLN A 71 -11.40 -23.74 2.46
C GLN A 71 -10.44 -24.49 3.41
N SER A 72 -10.53 -25.81 3.43
CA SER A 72 -9.68 -26.66 4.28
C SER A 72 -8.19 -26.28 4.12
N ALA A 73 -7.42 -26.39 5.20
CA ALA A 73 -5.99 -26.02 5.24
C ALA A 73 -5.14 -26.71 4.14
N GLU A 74 -5.64 -27.82 3.56
CA GLU A 74 -5.01 -28.52 2.43
C GLU A 74 -5.21 -27.75 1.12
N LYS A 75 -6.39 -27.17 0.89
CA LYS A 75 -6.67 -26.35 -0.31
C LYS A 75 -5.94 -25.01 -0.31
N VAL A 76 -5.70 -24.42 0.87
CA VAL A 76 -4.91 -23.18 1.04
C VAL A 76 -3.42 -23.39 0.67
N LYS A 77 -2.92 -24.64 0.76
CA LYS A 77 -1.56 -25.00 0.31
C LYS A 77 -1.42 -25.10 -1.21
N GLU A 78 -2.50 -25.39 -1.92
CA GLU A 78 -2.52 -25.48 -3.39
C GLU A 78 -2.71 -24.10 -4.07
N LEU A 79 -3.34 -23.13 -3.38
CA LEU A 79 -3.48 -21.76 -3.87
C LEU A 79 -2.16 -21.01 -3.72
N GLY A 80 -1.66 -20.42 -4.78
CA GLY A 80 -0.34 -19.78 -4.90
C GLY A 80 -0.07 -18.60 -3.96
N GLY A 81 -1.02 -18.28 -3.06
CA GLY A 81 -0.92 -17.17 -2.11
C GLY A 81 -1.24 -15.81 -2.70
N VAL A 82 -1.19 -14.77 -1.87
CA VAL A 82 -1.49 -13.40 -2.27
C VAL A 82 -0.21 -12.57 -2.27
N THR A 83 0.00 -11.83 -3.35
CA THR A 83 1.01 -10.79 -3.49
C THR A 83 0.32 -9.43 -3.51
N ILE A 84 0.72 -8.53 -2.62
CA ILE A 84 0.16 -7.17 -2.58
C ILE A 84 1.23 -6.17 -2.99
N ILE A 85 0.87 -5.29 -3.92
CA ILE A 85 1.69 -4.14 -4.34
C ILE A 85 0.98 -2.90 -3.82
N GLY A 86 1.60 -2.14 -2.93
CA GLY A 86 0.99 -0.96 -2.33
C GLY A 86 1.81 0.30 -2.55
N SER A 87 1.15 1.39 -2.96
CA SER A 87 1.80 2.69 -3.13
C SER A 87 1.44 3.63 -1.99
N SER A 88 2.44 4.27 -1.38
CA SER A 88 2.28 5.26 -0.31
C SER A 88 1.41 4.71 0.84
N PHE A 89 0.24 5.28 1.11
CA PHE A 89 -0.69 4.79 2.13
C PHE A 89 -1.19 3.36 1.82
N GLY A 90 -1.39 3.01 0.54
CA GLY A 90 -1.65 1.63 0.14
C GLY A 90 -0.48 0.68 0.47
N GLY A 91 0.76 1.19 0.54
CA GLY A 91 1.93 0.45 1.00
C GLY A 91 1.87 0.16 2.51
N LEU A 92 1.46 1.14 3.32
CA LEU A 92 1.23 0.93 4.75
C LEU A 92 0.08 -0.08 4.98
N THR A 93 -1.01 0.05 4.21
CA THR A 93 -2.12 -0.92 4.24
C THR A 93 -1.65 -2.33 3.89
N ALA A 94 -0.81 -2.47 2.84
CA ALA A 94 -0.22 -3.77 2.45
C ALA A 94 0.65 -4.39 3.56
N ALA A 95 1.45 -3.57 4.26
CA ALA A 95 2.28 -4.03 5.37
C ALA A 95 1.41 -4.56 6.52
N TRP A 96 0.32 -3.88 6.87
CA TRP A 96 -0.62 -4.33 7.90
C TRP A 96 -1.42 -5.56 7.49
N LEU A 97 -1.85 -5.67 6.22
CA LEU A 97 -2.46 -6.90 5.70
C LEU A 97 -1.49 -8.07 5.78
N ALA A 98 -0.22 -7.86 5.41
CA ALA A 98 0.81 -8.88 5.53
C ALA A 98 1.05 -9.31 6.97
N GLN A 99 0.99 -8.38 7.94
CA GLN A 99 1.10 -8.70 9.36
C GLN A 99 -0.06 -9.58 9.86
N ARG A 100 -1.29 -9.33 9.38
CA ARG A 100 -2.52 -9.93 9.91
C ARG A 100 -2.93 -11.22 9.19
N GLN A 101 -2.61 -11.35 7.89
CA GLN A 101 -3.16 -12.38 7.01
C GLN A 101 -2.08 -13.35 6.51
N LEU A 102 -2.17 -14.62 6.91
CA LEU A 102 -1.21 -15.66 6.53
C LEU A 102 -1.24 -16.01 5.04
N SER A 103 -2.33 -15.71 4.35
CA SER A 103 -2.47 -15.85 2.90
C SER A 103 -1.57 -14.89 2.12
N VAL A 104 -1.21 -13.73 2.68
CA VAL A 104 -0.26 -12.81 2.09
C VAL A 104 1.15 -13.39 2.22
N LYS A 105 1.77 -13.72 1.08
CA LYS A 105 3.07 -14.40 0.99
C LYS A 105 4.23 -13.47 0.70
N GLN A 106 3.99 -12.37 0.01
CA GLN A 106 4.99 -11.35 -0.28
C GLN A 106 4.32 -9.99 -0.53
N ILE A 107 5.06 -8.91 -0.32
CA ILE A 107 4.58 -7.56 -0.57
C ILE A 107 5.63 -6.72 -1.29
N VAL A 108 5.15 -5.82 -2.16
CA VAL A 108 5.95 -4.78 -2.81
C VAL A 108 5.42 -3.42 -2.37
N LEU A 109 6.27 -2.58 -1.84
CA LEU A 109 5.92 -1.30 -1.24
C LEU A 109 6.60 -0.17 -2.04
N LEU A 110 5.80 0.72 -2.61
CA LEU A 110 6.26 1.84 -3.43
C LEU A 110 6.14 3.13 -2.61
N ALA A 111 7.26 3.68 -2.16
CA ALA A 111 7.33 4.84 -1.27
C ALA A 111 6.31 4.72 -0.11
N PRO A 112 6.36 3.61 0.69
CA PRO A 112 5.33 3.32 1.69
C PRO A 112 5.23 4.45 2.73
N ALA A 113 4.01 4.76 3.14
CA ALA A 113 3.70 5.83 4.08
C ALA A 113 4.02 5.42 5.53
N PHE A 114 5.24 4.90 5.77
CA PHE A 114 5.73 4.66 7.12
C PHE A 114 5.89 5.97 7.88
N GLN A 115 5.56 5.96 9.17
CA GLN A 115 5.57 7.14 10.03
C GLN A 115 4.69 8.29 9.48
N PHE A 116 3.63 7.96 8.72
CA PHE A 116 2.80 8.93 7.99
C PHE A 116 2.31 10.08 8.87
N ILE A 117 1.73 9.76 10.00
CA ILE A 117 1.19 10.78 10.93
C ILE A 117 2.30 11.68 11.46
N SER A 118 3.47 11.14 11.78
CA SER A 118 4.60 11.89 12.30
C SER A 118 5.20 12.86 11.26
N HIS A 119 5.06 12.54 9.97
CA HIS A 119 5.53 13.41 8.89
C HIS A 119 4.46 14.41 8.45
N TRP A 120 3.21 13.98 8.37
CA TRP A 120 2.13 14.78 7.80
C TRP A 120 1.55 15.82 8.77
N LEU A 121 1.23 15.44 10.03
CA LEU A 121 0.60 16.39 10.96
C LEU A 121 1.43 17.65 11.24
N PRO A 122 2.76 17.59 11.41
CA PRO A 122 3.56 18.81 11.59
C PRO A 122 3.48 19.77 10.40
N GLN A 123 3.29 19.25 9.17
CA GLN A 123 3.18 20.09 7.97
C GLN A 123 1.86 20.87 7.93
N LEU A 124 0.80 20.40 8.59
CA LEU A 124 -0.46 21.13 8.71
C LEU A 124 -0.33 22.34 9.66
N GLY A 125 0.58 22.28 10.63
CA GLY A 125 0.71 23.26 11.69
C GLY A 125 -0.39 23.14 12.75
N GLN A 126 -0.10 23.65 13.95
CA GLN A 126 -0.95 23.44 15.13
C GLN A 126 -2.35 24.02 14.96
N GLN A 127 -2.46 25.23 14.41
CA GLN A 127 -3.75 25.90 14.21
C GLN A 127 -4.69 25.09 13.30
N GLN A 128 -4.17 24.55 12.20
CA GLN A 128 -4.95 23.73 11.27
C GLN A 128 -5.38 22.41 11.93
N LEU A 129 -4.50 21.81 12.72
CA LEU A 129 -4.79 20.56 13.42
C LEU A 129 -5.89 20.76 14.48
N GLU A 130 -5.82 21.82 15.28
CA GLU A 130 -6.84 22.18 16.26
C GLU A 130 -8.20 22.47 15.58
N LYS A 131 -8.17 23.18 14.45
CA LYS A 131 -9.35 23.45 13.64
C LYS A 131 -9.94 22.14 13.13
N TRP A 132 -9.13 21.23 12.55
CA TRP A 132 -9.60 19.94 12.08
C TRP A 132 -10.23 19.11 13.21
N GLN A 133 -9.61 19.10 14.39
CA GLN A 133 -10.13 18.40 15.56
C GLN A 133 -11.50 18.96 16.02
N SER A 134 -11.68 20.29 16.01
CA SER A 134 -12.91 20.95 16.44
C SER A 134 -14.02 20.86 15.39
N GLU A 135 -13.70 21.11 14.12
CA GLU A 135 -14.65 21.10 13.01
C GLU A 135 -14.92 19.70 12.44
N LYS A 136 -14.14 18.69 12.87
CA LYS A 136 -14.22 17.29 12.45
C LYS A 136 -13.75 17.00 11.02
N TYR A 137 -13.66 17.97 10.14
CA TYR A 137 -13.31 17.75 8.74
C TYR A 137 -12.19 18.70 8.28
N LEU A 138 -11.23 18.10 7.54
CA LEU A 138 -10.16 18.80 6.84
C LEU A 138 -10.40 18.67 5.35
N PRO A 139 -10.41 19.76 4.58
CA PRO A 139 -10.40 19.67 3.12
C PRO A 139 -9.02 19.20 2.64
N VAL A 140 -9.00 18.04 1.99
CA VAL A 140 -7.78 17.42 1.40
C VAL A 140 -7.94 17.39 -0.11
N TYR A 141 -6.91 17.81 -0.84
CA TYR A 141 -6.93 17.72 -2.29
C TYR A 141 -6.85 16.25 -2.74
N HIS A 142 -7.88 15.80 -3.44
CA HIS A 142 -8.00 14.43 -3.94
C HIS A 142 -7.60 14.37 -5.42
N TYR A 143 -6.49 13.72 -5.70
CA TYR A 143 -5.91 13.69 -7.06
C TYR A 143 -6.80 12.97 -8.08
N GLY A 144 -7.49 11.92 -7.66
CA GLY A 144 -8.43 11.20 -8.53
C GLY A 144 -9.65 12.03 -8.90
N GLU A 145 -10.19 12.82 -7.96
CA GLU A 145 -11.37 13.67 -8.16
C GLU A 145 -11.01 15.08 -8.65
N GLN A 146 -9.71 15.42 -8.68
CA GLN A 146 -9.20 16.75 -9.05
C GLN A 146 -9.85 17.90 -8.25
N GLY A 147 -10.13 17.67 -6.96
CA GLY A 147 -10.82 18.60 -6.11
C GLY A 147 -10.58 18.34 -4.62
N TYR A 148 -11.06 19.25 -3.77
CA TYR A 148 -10.97 19.10 -2.33
C TYR A 148 -12.12 18.26 -1.80
N LEU A 149 -11.81 17.20 -1.07
CA LEU A 149 -12.78 16.36 -0.37
C LEU A 149 -12.55 16.46 1.16
N PRO A 150 -13.62 16.36 1.96
CA PRO A 150 -13.48 16.37 3.41
C PRO A 150 -12.89 15.08 3.93
N LEU A 151 -11.98 15.17 4.89
CA LEU A 151 -11.45 14.01 5.63
C LEU A 151 -11.81 14.16 7.10
N ASN A 152 -12.45 13.16 7.69
CA ASN A 152 -12.83 13.18 9.09
C ASN A 152 -11.61 13.04 10.01
N TYR A 153 -11.57 13.77 11.14
CA TYR A 153 -10.49 13.69 12.14
C TYR A 153 -10.33 12.28 12.74
N GLN A 154 -11.36 11.44 12.64
CA GLN A 154 -11.27 10.04 13.07
C GLN A 154 -10.14 9.27 12.37
N PHE A 155 -9.71 9.71 11.18
CA PHE A 155 -8.53 9.18 10.50
C PHE A 155 -7.29 9.18 11.43
N VAL A 156 -7.04 10.28 12.14
CA VAL A 156 -5.89 10.39 13.06
C VAL A 156 -6.04 9.45 14.25
N ALA A 157 -7.23 9.36 14.83
CA ALA A 157 -7.50 8.45 15.94
C ALA A 157 -7.41 6.97 15.54
N ASP A 158 -7.83 6.65 14.32
CA ASP A 158 -7.70 5.30 13.76
C ASP A 158 -6.23 4.91 13.57
N MET A 159 -5.43 5.80 12.96
CA MET A 159 -4.01 5.56 12.75
C MET A 159 -3.24 5.29 14.04
N ALA A 160 -3.62 5.89 15.16
CA ALA A 160 -3.01 5.67 16.47
C ALA A 160 -3.14 4.22 16.98
N GLN A 161 -4.06 3.44 16.41
CA GLN A 161 -4.25 2.02 16.77
C GLN A 161 -3.24 1.09 16.07
N TYR A 162 -2.45 1.63 15.13
CA TYR A 162 -1.55 0.90 14.24
C TYR A 162 -0.08 1.29 14.45
N PRO A 163 0.51 1.02 15.62
CA PRO A 163 1.92 1.32 15.88
C PRO A 163 2.81 0.38 15.06
N GLU A 164 3.67 0.97 14.20
CA GLU A 164 4.43 0.24 13.17
C GLU A 164 5.48 -0.73 13.74
N GLU A 165 5.88 -0.56 15.00
CA GLU A 165 6.73 -1.51 15.71
C GLU A 165 6.11 -2.91 15.85
N LYS A 166 4.79 -3.04 15.68
CA LYS A 166 4.09 -4.33 15.64
C LYS A 166 4.17 -5.04 14.29
N LEU A 167 4.72 -4.42 13.27
CA LEU A 167 4.94 -5.04 11.95
C LEU A 167 6.18 -5.96 12.00
N MET A 168 6.04 -7.13 12.63
CA MET A 168 7.14 -8.04 12.94
C MET A 168 7.10 -9.36 12.17
N ARG A 169 6.04 -9.65 11.44
CA ARG A 169 5.94 -10.88 10.66
C ARG A 169 6.98 -10.89 9.53
N SER A 170 7.76 -11.97 9.43
CA SER A 170 8.79 -12.16 8.40
C SER A 170 8.15 -12.52 7.05
N VAL A 171 7.62 -11.51 6.35
CA VAL A 171 7.06 -11.64 5.00
C VAL A 171 8.07 -11.08 4.00
N PRO A 172 8.48 -11.83 2.96
CA PRO A 172 9.30 -11.29 1.89
C PRO A 172 8.76 -9.95 1.40
N THR A 173 9.57 -8.90 1.52
CA THR A 173 9.17 -7.52 1.26
C THR A 173 10.18 -6.84 0.35
N LEU A 174 9.71 -6.28 -0.75
CA LEU A 174 10.47 -5.37 -1.60
C LEU A 174 9.98 -3.95 -1.38
N ILE A 175 10.86 -3.04 -0.98
CA ILE A 175 10.58 -1.60 -0.90
C ILE A 175 11.33 -0.90 -2.03
N LEU A 176 10.62 -0.06 -2.79
CA LEU A 176 11.20 0.86 -3.76
C LEU A 176 10.83 2.28 -3.35
N HIS A 177 11.83 3.13 -3.09
CA HIS A 177 11.60 4.46 -2.52
C HIS A 177 12.48 5.51 -3.19
N GLY A 178 11.89 6.66 -3.53
CA GLY A 178 12.58 7.77 -4.15
C GLY A 178 13.49 8.49 -3.15
N LYS A 179 14.75 8.75 -3.52
CA LYS A 179 15.72 9.47 -2.67
C LYS A 179 15.33 10.92 -2.42
N HIS A 180 14.54 11.49 -3.34
CA HIS A 180 14.10 12.89 -3.29
C HIS A 180 12.65 13.04 -2.78
N ASP A 181 12.13 12.01 -2.12
CA ASP A 181 10.79 12.02 -1.53
C ASP A 181 10.71 13.04 -0.39
N THR A 182 9.93 14.10 -0.60
CA THR A 182 9.68 15.18 0.38
C THR A 182 8.37 14.99 1.15
N ILE A 183 7.56 14.01 0.77
CA ILE A 183 6.28 13.68 1.42
C ILE A 183 6.50 12.66 2.54
N ILE A 184 7.15 11.55 2.21
CA ILE A 184 7.58 10.52 3.16
C ILE A 184 9.09 10.38 3.01
N PRO A 185 9.89 10.91 3.94
CA PRO A 185 11.34 10.80 3.82
C PRO A 185 11.80 9.35 3.70
N ILE A 186 12.71 9.06 2.77
CA ILE A 186 13.25 7.72 2.53
C ILE A 186 13.81 7.07 3.81
N GLN A 187 14.18 7.89 4.80
CA GLN A 187 14.66 7.41 6.09
C GLN A 187 13.63 6.50 6.79
N ALA A 188 12.34 6.76 6.64
CA ALA A 188 11.30 5.89 7.19
C ALA A 188 11.38 4.45 6.63
N SER A 189 11.68 4.29 5.35
CA SER A 189 11.91 2.98 4.72
C SER A 189 13.24 2.35 5.14
N ARG A 190 14.29 3.14 5.30
CA ARG A 190 15.59 2.64 5.82
C ARG A 190 15.45 2.14 7.25
N ASP A 191 14.76 2.88 8.12
CA ASP A 191 14.49 2.48 9.51
C ASP A 191 13.64 1.21 9.58
N PHE A 192 12.63 1.11 8.71
CA PHE A 192 11.81 -0.10 8.61
C PHE A 192 12.65 -1.31 8.18
N ALA A 193 13.55 -1.17 7.22
CA ALA A 193 14.38 -2.25 6.70
C ALA A 193 15.52 -2.67 7.63
N ALA A 194 16.06 -1.74 8.44
CA ALA A 194 17.32 -1.91 9.18
C ALA A 194 17.41 -3.18 10.04
N ASN A 195 16.30 -3.60 10.65
CA ASN A 195 16.25 -4.77 11.53
C ASN A 195 15.35 -5.89 10.99
N ARG A 196 15.11 -5.92 9.67
CA ARG A 196 14.23 -6.89 9.01
C ARG A 196 14.94 -7.56 7.82
N PRO A 197 15.68 -8.68 8.05
CA PRO A 197 16.47 -9.34 6.99
C PRO A 197 15.63 -9.87 5.82
N TRP A 198 14.30 -9.91 5.96
CA TRP A 198 13.36 -10.30 4.91
C TRP A 198 12.90 -9.11 4.05
N VAL A 199 13.43 -7.90 4.31
CA VAL A 199 13.13 -6.68 3.56
C VAL A 199 14.30 -6.32 2.66
N GLN A 200 14.03 -6.20 1.37
CA GLN A 200 14.93 -5.61 0.39
C GLN A 200 14.50 -4.17 0.12
N LEU A 201 15.39 -3.20 0.31
CA LEU A 201 15.19 -1.80 -0.05
C LEU A 201 15.98 -1.45 -1.31
N ILE A 202 15.30 -0.88 -2.30
CA ILE A 202 15.90 -0.28 -3.50
C ILE A 202 15.60 1.22 -3.46
N GLU A 203 16.65 2.02 -3.47
CA GLU A 203 16.57 3.49 -3.50
C GLU A 203 16.65 3.97 -4.95
N LEU A 204 15.68 4.77 -5.38
CA LEU A 204 15.52 5.23 -6.76
C LEU A 204 15.78 6.74 -6.87
N GLU A 205 16.28 7.19 -8.02
CA GLU A 205 16.51 8.61 -8.32
C GLU A 205 15.18 9.28 -8.75
N ASP A 206 14.24 9.37 -7.81
CA ASP A 206 12.92 9.98 -8.05
C ASP A 206 12.33 10.57 -6.75
N ASP A 207 11.17 11.20 -6.88
CA ASP A 207 10.37 11.76 -5.78
C ASP A 207 9.33 10.73 -5.25
N HIS A 208 8.35 11.22 -4.45
CA HIS A 208 7.27 10.40 -3.89
C HIS A 208 6.41 9.71 -4.95
N SER A 209 6.26 10.36 -6.10
CA SER A 209 5.39 9.85 -7.16
C SER A 209 5.94 8.61 -7.83
N LEU A 210 7.25 8.45 -7.88
CA LEU A 210 7.96 7.37 -8.59
C LEU A 210 7.57 7.28 -10.07
N GLY A 211 7.13 8.40 -10.65
CA GLY A 211 6.56 8.45 -11.99
C GLY A 211 7.59 8.25 -13.10
N ASN A 212 8.83 8.69 -12.88
CA ASN A 212 9.89 8.64 -13.90
C ASN A 212 10.60 7.29 -13.96
N VAL A 213 10.46 6.45 -12.94
CA VAL A 213 11.21 5.19 -12.76
C VAL A 213 10.33 3.94 -12.82
N LEU A 214 9.13 4.05 -13.40
CA LEU A 214 8.18 2.92 -13.48
C LEU A 214 8.76 1.69 -14.17
N GLY A 215 9.64 1.87 -15.16
CA GLY A 215 10.35 0.77 -15.83
C GLY A 215 11.26 0.00 -14.87
N GLU A 216 12.09 0.73 -14.10
CA GLU A 216 13.00 0.13 -13.10
C GLU A 216 12.21 -0.59 -12.00
N ILE A 217 11.09 0.00 -11.57
CA ILE A 217 10.18 -0.61 -10.60
C ILE A 217 9.64 -1.94 -11.14
N TRP A 218 9.20 -1.96 -12.41
CA TRP A 218 8.66 -3.16 -13.01
C TRP A 218 9.70 -4.27 -13.11
N GLU A 219 10.92 -3.97 -13.52
CA GLU A 219 12.03 -4.94 -13.57
C GLU A 219 12.32 -5.52 -12.17
N ALA A 220 12.33 -4.68 -11.13
CA ALA A 220 12.52 -5.13 -9.76
C ALA A 220 11.38 -6.04 -9.29
N ILE A 221 10.13 -5.70 -9.62
CA ILE A 221 8.95 -6.53 -9.31
C ILE A 221 9.03 -7.88 -10.01
N GLN A 222 9.36 -7.90 -11.32
CA GLN A 222 9.48 -9.15 -12.07
C GLN A 222 10.53 -10.08 -11.44
N LYS A 223 11.67 -9.53 -11.06
CA LYS A 223 12.74 -10.30 -10.40
C LYS A 223 12.30 -10.80 -9.02
N PHE A 224 11.68 -9.95 -8.21
CA PHE A 224 11.22 -10.30 -6.87
C PHE A 224 10.11 -11.34 -6.88
N CYS A 225 9.11 -11.18 -7.74
CA CYS A 225 8.00 -12.11 -7.92
C CYS A 225 8.37 -13.33 -8.78
N GLN A 226 9.59 -13.39 -9.31
CA GLN A 226 10.09 -14.49 -10.16
C GLN A 226 9.23 -14.74 -11.40
N PHE A 227 8.70 -13.66 -12.01
CA PHE A 227 8.00 -13.79 -13.28
C PHE A 227 9.00 -14.29 -14.34
N LYS A 228 8.61 -15.32 -15.07
CA LYS A 228 9.40 -15.81 -16.19
C LYS A 228 9.06 -15.01 -17.42
N ASN A 229 10.10 -14.49 -18.09
CA ASN A 229 9.99 -13.95 -19.44
C ASN A 229 9.65 -15.06 -20.44
#